data_6534b4c7977d50e29f790c6cdbe173d5
#
_entry.id   6534b4c7977d50e29f790c6cdbe173d5
#
_cell.length_a   1.000
_cell.length_b   1.000
_cell.length_c   1.000
_cell.angle_alpha   90.00
_cell.angle_beta   90.00
_cell.angle_gamma   90.00
#
_symmetry.space_group_name_H-M   'P 1'
#
loop_
_entity.id
_entity.type
_entity.pdbx_description
1 polymer ?
#
loop_
_entity_poly.entity_id
_entity_poly.type
_entity_poly.pdbx_seq_one_letter_code
_entity_poly.pdbx_strand_id
1 'polypeptide(L)'
;MLDAARRLFLERGYAATTIPEIAAAAGVAVPTIYWAFGSKRALVGEIREAWLEVAQTGSRLREVLAIDEPGARLEAYGAFMGNQWATGAEALAIQQDAMRADPDVAAEIAAVLAGRAERLKAVVRPLEPHLRGPLTLDTAHALLLALSLLEVYRELRGRGWSDSQYQAWLGGVLREQLLGHENPG
;
A
#
# COMPACT_ATOMS: atom_id res chain seq x y z
N MET A 1 14.02 -18.58 4.20
CA MET A 1 12.65 -19.12 4.40
C MET A 1 11.61 -18.20 3.74
N LEU A 2 11.57 -16.92 4.08
CA LEU A 2 10.57 -15.99 3.51
C LEU A 2 10.70 -15.86 1.99
N ASP A 3 11.91 -15.78 1.43
CA ASP A 3 12.12 -15.76 -0.02
C ASP A 3 11.66 -17.03 -0.74
N ALA A 4 11.82 -18.19 -0.10
CA ALA A 4 11.30 -19.45 -0.64
C ALA A 4 9.76 -19.44 -0.68
N ALA A 5 9.12 -18.96 0.38
CA ALA A 5 7.67 -18.81 0.43
C ALA A 5 7.18 -17.83 -0.64
N ARG A 6 7.80 -16.64 -0.74
CA ARG A 6 7.47 -15.61 -1.74
C ARG A 6 7.55 -16.17 -3.15
N ARG A 7 8.66 -16.82 -3.51
CA ARG A 7 8.85 -17.45 -4.82
C ARG A 7 7.78 -18.48 -5.13
N LEU A 8 7.51 -19.42 -4.19
CA LEU A 8 6.51 -20.48 -4.40
C LEU A 8 5.10 -19.93 -4.51
N PHE A 9 4.74 -18.92 -3.71
CA PHE A 9 3.43 -18.25 -3.82
C PHE A 9 3.25 -17.55 -5.16
N LEU A 10 4.30 -16.93 -5.72
CA LEU A 10 4.24 -16.31 -7.04
C LEU A 10 4.17 -17.34 -8.17
N GLU A 11 4.92 -18.43 -8.08
CA GLU A 11 4.99 -19.46 -9.14
C GLU A 11 3.75 -20.35 -9.18
N ARG A 12 3.18 -20.72 -8.03
CA ARG A 12 2.15 -21.77 -7.89
C ARG A 12 0.85 -21.29 -7.28
N GLY A 13 0.84 -20.09 -6.72
CA GLY A 13 -0.26 -19.54 -5.94
C GLY A 13 -0.25 -19.98 -4.48
N TYR A 14 -0.96 -19.21 -3.66
CA TYR A 14 -1.09 -19.47 -2.22
C TYR A 14 -1.74 -20.83 -1.95
N ALA A 15 -2.88 -21.15 -2.59
CA ALA A 15 -3.62 -22.38 -2.30
C ALA A 15 -2.80 -23.63 -2.56
N ALA A 16 -2.07 -23.69 -3.68
CA ALA A 16 -1.30 -24.86 -4.11
C ALA A 16 0.06 -25.01 -3.41
N THR A 17 0.52 -24.01 -2.67
CA THR A 17 1.80 -24.05 -1.95
C THR A 17 1.61 -24.59 -0.53
N THR A 18 2.44 -25.56 -0.12
CA THR A 18 2.39 -26.19 1.21
C THR A 18 3.63 -25.82 2.05
N ILE A 19 3.49 -25.88 3.39
CA ILE A 19 4.61 -25.67 4.31
C ILE A 19 5.77 -26.66 4.08
N PRO A 20 5.55 -27.97 3.84
CA PRO A 20 6.62 -28.89 3.49
C PRO A 20 7.42 -28.48 2.23
N GLU A 21 6.75 -27.98 1.19
CA GLU A 21 7.43 -27.50 -0.02
C GLU A 21 8.27 -26.26 0.26
N ILE A 22 7.75 -25.31 1.08
CA ILE A 22 8.50 -24.14 1.50
C ILE A 22 9.73 -24.54 2.32
N ALA A 23 9.59 -25.49 3.25
CA ALA A 23 10.68 -26.00 4.06
C ALA A 23 11.77 -26.66 3.19
N ALA A 24 11.36 -27.51 2.24
CA ALA A 24 12.29 -28.15 1.29
C ALA A 24 13.01 -27.10 0.43
N ALA A 25 12.28 -26.12 -0.11
CA ALA A 25 12.87 -25.04 -0.93
C ALA A 25 13.81 -24.11 -0.14
N ALA A 26 13.57 -23.99 1.17
CA ALA A 26 14.41 -23.19 2.08
C ALA A 26 15.57 -23.98 2.69
N GLY A 27 15.65 -25.31 2.47
CA GLY A 27 16.68 -26.18 3.06
C GLY A 27 16.56 -26.34 4.57
N VAL A 28 15.36 -26.29 5.13
CA VAL A 28 15.08 -26.39 6.57
C VAL A 28 14.06 -27.47 6.89
N ALA A 29 13.98 -27.89 8.15
CA ALA A 29 12.94 -28.81 8.61
C ALA A 29 11.58 -28.09 8.73
N VAL A 30 10.48 -28.80 8.48
CA VAL A 30 9.10 -28.28 8.60
C VAL A 30 8.83 -27.62 9.98
N PRO A 31 9.23 -28.21 11.12
CA PRO A 31 9.06 -27.56 12.41
C PRO A 31 9.73 -26.19 12.54
N THR A 32 10.83 -25.95 11.80
CA THR A 32 11.53 -24.67 11.78
C THR A 32 10.66 -23.55 11.19
N ILE A 33 9.89 -23.85 10.14
CA ILE A 33 8.93 -22.88 9.56
C ILE A 33 7.84 -22.57 10.58
N TYR A 34 7.25 -23.58 11.22
CA TYR A 34 6.22 -23.36 12.22
C TYR A 34 6.72 -22.61 13.44
N TRP A 35 7.94 -22.88 13.87
CA TRP A 35 8.55 -22.15 14.98
C TRP A 35 8.80 -20.67 14.64
N ALA A 36 9.25 -20.38 13.41
CA ALA A 36 9.58 -19.04 12.97
C ALA A 36 8.33 -18.18 12.65
N PHE A 37 7.31 -18.77 12.05
CA PHE A 37 6.18 -18.02 11.47
C PHE A 37 4.81 -18.48 12.00
N GLY A 38 4.71 -19.61 12.66
CA GLY A 38 3.46 -20.16 13.21
C GLY A 38 2.55 -20.80 12.18
N SER A 39 2.33 -20.19 11.01
CA SER A 39 1.40 -20.71 9.99
C SER A 39 1.77 -20.26 8.58
N LYS A 40 1.18 -20.93 7.57
CA LYS A 40 1.26 -20.49 6.17
C LYS A 40 0.65 -19.08 5.97
N ARG A 41 -0.43 -18.78 6.68
CA ARG A 41 -1.11 -17.49 6.67
C ARG A 41 -0.20 -16.37 7.17
N ALA A 42 0.52 -16.59 8.26
CA ALA A 42 1.47 -15.62 8.80
C ALA A 42 2.59 -15.26 7.82
N LEU A 43 3.02 -16.17 6.95
CA LEU A 43 4.00 -15.89 5.90
C LEU A 43 3.53 -14.77 4.93
N VAL A 44 2.23 -14.67 4.66
CA VAL A 44 1.69 -13.58 3.82
C VAL A 44 1.85 -12.23 4.53
N GLY A 45 1.61 -12.20 5.85
CA GLY A 45 1.86 -11.02 6.68
C GLY A 45 3.34 -10.62 6.69
N GLU A 46 4.24 -11.57 6.89
CA GLU A 46 5.70 -11.33 6.90
C GLU A 46 6.22 -10.84 5.53
N ILE A 47 5.71 -11.38 4.42
CA ILE A 47 6.04 -10.90 3.08
C ILE A 47 5.59 -9.44 2.92
N ARG A 48 4.43 -9.08 3.43
CA ARG A 48 3.92 -7.71 3.44
C ARG A 48 4.81 -6.78 4.28
N GLU A 49 5.17 -7.20 5.50
CA GLU A 49 6.04 -6.38 6.38
C GLU A 49 7.42 -6.16 5.74
N ALA A 50 8.03 -7.21 5.17
CA ALA A 50 9.29 -7.08 4.45
C ALA A 50 9.20 -6.08 3.27
N TRP A 51 8.08 -6.11 2.53
CA TRP A 51 7.84 -5.09 1.50
C TRP A 51 7.73 -3.68 2.09
N LEU A 52 6.97 -3.49 3.18
CA LEU A 52 6.79 -2.18 3.80
C LEU A 52 8.13 -1.60 4.32
N GLU A 53 9.05 -2.46 4.77
CA GLU A 53 10.42 -2.06 5.12
C GLU A 53 11.21 -1.62 3.89
N VAL A 54 11.23 -2.42 2.81
CA VAL A 54 11.92 -2.07 1.55
C VAL A 54 11.38 -0.77 0.97
N ALA A 55 10.07 -0.58 1.00
CA ALA A 55 9.39 0.64 0.56
C ALA A 55 9.64 1.84 1.51
N GLN A 56 10.26 1.62 2.66
CA GLN A 56 10.47 2.65 3.70
C GLN A 56 9.17 3.36 4.11
N THR A 57 8.06 2.61 4.16
CA THR A 57 6.70 3.15 4.31
C THR A 57 6.57 4.07 5.51
N GLY A 58 7.12 3.66 6.66
CA GLY A 58 7.01 4.43 7.91
C GLY A 58 7.79 5.76 7.87
N SER A 59 9.01 5.79 7.34
CA SER A 59 9.84 7.00 7.24
C SER A 59 9.28 7.97 6.21
N ARG A 60 8.94 7.47 5.01
CA ARG A 60 8.36 8.29 3.94
C ARG A 60 7.02 8.91 4.32
N LEU A 61 6.15 8.17 5.02
CA LEU A 61 4.90 8.76 5.50
C LEU A 61 5.17 9.85 6.55
N ARG A 62 6.13 9.67 7.46
CA ARG A 62 6.52 10.73 8.40
C ARG A 62 7.04 11.98 7.69
N GLU A 63 7.82 11.82 6.62
CA GLU A 63 8.29 12.93 5.79
C GLU A 63 7.11 13.70 5.17
N VAL A 64 6.12 13.00 4.60
CA VAL A 64 4.88 13.62 4.11
C VAL A 64 4.16 14.39 5.20
N LEU A 65 4.02 13.79 6.39
CA LEU A 65 3.32 14.41 7.52
C LEU A 65 4.05 15.61 8.13
N ALA A 66 5.35 15.74 7.91
CA ALA A 66 6.16 16.88 8.37
C ALA A 66 6.08 18.12 7.46
N ILE A 67 5.48 18.01 6.28
CA ILE A 67 5.34 19.14 5.35
C ILE A 67 4.11 19.96 5.75
N ASP A 68 4.30 21.22 6.11
CA ASP A 68 3.22 22.11 6.54
C ASP A 68 2.44 22.70 5.36
N GLU A 69 3.11 23.01 4.24
CA GLU A 69 2.46 23.59 3.06
C GLU A 69 1.50 22.57 2.43
N PRO A 70 0.19 22.89 2.27
CA PRO A 70 -0.85 21.97 1.83
C PRO A 70 -0.59 21.30 0.48
N GLY A 71 -0.18 22.10 -0.52
CA GLY A 71 0.06 21.60 -1.88
C GLY A 71 1.27 20.68 -1.93
N ALA A 72 2.39 21.08 -1.32
CA ALA A 72 3.61 20.28 -1.25
C ALA A 72 3.39 18.95 -0.49
N ARG A 73 2.55 18.95 0.55
CA ARG A 73 2.16 17.73 1.27
C ARG A 73 1.44 16.73 0.36
N LEU A 74 0.52 17.21 -0.47
CA LEU A 74 -0.22 16.35 -1.41
C LEU A 74 0.66 15.85 -2.55
N GLU A 75 1.59 16.68 -3.05
CA GLU A 75 2.61 16.26 -4.01
C GLU A 75 3.53 15.18 -3.43
N ALA A 76 4.02 15.37 -2.21
CA ALA A 76 4.82 14.37 -1.50
C ALA A 76 4.03 13.07 -1.23
N TYR A 77 2.73 13.17 -0.95
CA TYR A 77 1.86 12.02 -0.83
C TYR A 77 1.72 11.26 -2.16
N GLY A 78 1.63 11.95 -3.29
CA GLY A 78 1.65 11.34 -4.62
C GLY A 78 2.93 10.54 -4.85
N ALA A 79 4.10 11.11 -4.51
CA ALA A 79 5.38 10.43 -4.58
C ALA A 79 5.47 9.21 -3.63
N PHE A 80 4.98 9.36 -2.40
CA PHE A 80 4.87 8.28 -1.42
C PHE A 80 4.03 7.11 -1.97
N MET A 81 2.84 7.37 -2.50
CA MET A 81 1.95 6.33 -3.04
C MET A 81 2.52 5.65 -4.27
N GLY A 82 3.14 6.42 -5.19
CA GLY A 82 3.79 5.82 -6.36
C GLY A 82 4.93 4.88 -5.97
N ASN A 83 5.74 5.23 -4.96
CA ASN A 83 6.76 4.33 -4.43
C ASN A 83 6.16 3.06 -3.81
N GLN A 84 5.04 3.17 -3.06
CA GLN A 84 4.34 2.02 -2.49
C GLN A 84 3.92 1.03 -3.59
N TRP A 85 3.30 1.51 -4.64
CA TRP A 85 2.82 0.65 -5.71
C TRP A 85 3.94 0.08 -6.59
N ALA A 86 4.98 0.88 -6.89
CA ALA A 86 6.12 0.44 -7.68
C ALA A 86 6.92 -0.70 -7.02
N THR A 87 7.07 -0.65 -5.69
CA THR A 87 7.84 -1.64 -4.92
C THR A 87 6.99 -2.83 -4.46
N GLY A 88 5.65 -2.72 -4.49
CA GLY A 88 4.74 -3.68 -3.89
C GLY A 88 4.18 -4.77 -4.80
N ALA A 89 4.55 -4.79 -6.08
CA ALA A 89 3.87 -5.63 -7.09
C ALA A 89 3.75 -7.11 -6.69
N GLU A 90 4.84 -7.72 -6.23
CA GLU A 90 4.87 -9.14 -5.83
C GLU A 90 4.11 -9.39 -4.52
N ALA A 91 4.38 -8.59 -3.48
CA ALA A 91 3.70 -8.75 -2.19
C ALA A 91 2.18 -8.58 -2.31
N LEU A 92 1.74 -7.60 -3.12
CA LEU A 92 0.33 -7.34 -3.39
C LEU A 92 -0.32 -8.45 -4.23
N ALA A 93 0.41 -9.04 -5.19
CA ALA A 93 -0.08 -10.18 -5.96
C ALA A 93 -0.30 -11.40 -5.05
N ILE A 94 0.68 -11.73 -4.20
CA ILE A 94 0.57 -12.80 -3.20
C ILE A 94 -0.60 -12.56 -2.25
N GLN A 95 -0.72 -11.33 -1.74
CA GLN A 95 -1.80 -10.95 -0.84
C GLN A 95 -3.16 -11.13 -1.48
N GLN A 96 -3.36 -10.66 -2.71
CA GLN A 96 -4.62 -10.78 -3.45
C GLN A 96 -4.99 -12.23 -3.74
N ASP A 97 -3.99 -13.06 -4.06
CA ASP A 97 -4.21 -14.49 -4.29
C ASP A 97 -4.58 -15.22 -2.99
N ALA A 98 -3.88 -14.93 -1.91
CA ALA A 98 -4.17 -15.50 -0.59
C ALA A 98 -5.57 -15.11 -0.08
N MET A 99 -5.98 -13.85 -0.25
CA MET A 99 -7.33 -13.38 0.11
C MET A 99 -8.44 -14.12 -0.64
N ARG A 100 -8.20 -14.48 -1.91
CA ARG A 100 -9.17 -15.28 -2.69
C ARG A 100 -9.28 -16.73 -2.21
N ALA A 101 -8.17 -17.26 -1.73
CA ALA A 101 -8.07 -18.67 -1.34
C ALA A 101 -8.42 -18.97 0.12
N ASP A 102 -8.31 -17.97 1.00
CA ASP A 102 -8.44 -18.12 2.46
C ASP A 102 -9.22 -16.95 3.05
N PRO A 103 -10.48 -17.19 3.52
CA PRO A 103 -11.31 -16.14 4.11
C PRO A 103 -10.72 -15.51 5.38
N ASP A 104 -9.93 -16.24 6.16
CA ASP A 104 -9.27 -15.70 7.34
C ASP A 104 -8.17 -14.70 6.95
N VAL A 105 -7.39 -15.02 5.90
CA VAL A 105 -6.43 -14.07 5.32
C VAL A 105 -7.15 -12.81 4.82
N ALA A 106 -8.30 -12.98 4.16
CA ALA A 106 -9.09 -11.86 3.68
C ALA A 106 -9.55 -10.94 4.84
N ALA A 107 -10.01 -11.53 5.95
CA ALA A 107 -10.43 -10.79 7.14
C ALA A 107 -9.25 -10.05 7.81
N GLU A 108 -8.10 -10.70 7.96
CA GLU A 108 -6.89 -10.08 8.52
C GLU A 108 -6.42 -8.90 7.68
N ILE A 109 -6.40 -9.07 6.34
CA ILE A 109 -5.97 -8.00 5.42
C ILE A 109 -6.98 -6.86 5.41
N ALA A 110 -8.28 -7.14 5.46
CA ALA A 110 -9.31 -6.09 5.55
C ALA A 110 -9.11 -5.22 6.79
N ALA A 111 -8.80 -5.82 7.95
CA ALA A 111 -8.49 -5.08 9.18
C ALA A 111 -7.24 -4.20 9.02
N VAL A 112 -6.19 -4.72 8.38
CA VAL A 112 -4.97 -3.96 8.08
C VAL A 112 -5.24 -2.76 7.17
N LEU A 113 -6.04 -2.97 6.11
CA LEU A 113 -6.42 -1.89 5.18
C LEU A 113 -7.28 -0.83 5.85
N ALA A 114 -8.21 -1.22 6.73
CA ALA A 114 -9.00 -0.28 7.53
C ALA A 114 -8.09 0.57 8.45
N GLY A 115 -7.14 -0.07 9.14
CA GLY A 115 -6.16 0.63 9.95
C GLY A 115 -5.24 1.57 9.14
N ARG A 116 -4.87 1.17 7.92
CA ARG A 116 -4.14 2.04 6.99
C ARG A 116 -4.98 3.26 6.58
N ALA A 117 -6.22 3.04 6.20
CA ALA A 117 -7.14 4.12 5.82
C ALA A 117 -7.26 5.14 6.96
N GLU A 118 -7.45 4.67 8.20
CA GLU A 118 -7.54 5.56 9.36
C GLU A 118 -6.24 6.37 9.59
N ARG A 119 -5.07 5.75 9.47
CA ARG A 119 -3.78 6.46 9.58
C ARG A 119 -3.60 7.53 8.52
N LEU A 120 -4.11 7.32 7.30
CA LEU A 120 -4.01 8.29 6.21
C LEU A 120 -4.89 9.53 6.41
N LYS A 121 -5.84 9.54 7.37
CA LYS A 121 -6.51 10.78 7.79
C LYS A 121 -5.53 11.86 8.26
N ALA A 122 -4.38 11.45 8.82
CA ALA A 122 -3.34 12.39 9.23
C ALA A 122 -2.77 13.23 8.07
N VAL A 123 -2.87 12.76 6.82
CA VAL A 123 -2.44 13.52 5.64
C VAL A 123 -3.38 14.69 5.37
N VAL A 124 -4.70 14.47 5.48
CA VAL A 124 -5.72 15.47 5.12
C VAL A 124 -6.16 16.34 6.30
N ARG A 125 -6.02 15.89 7.55
CA ARG A 125 -6.46 16.65 8.73
C ARG A 125 -5.91 18.07 8.79
N PRO A 126 -4.61 18.35 8.57
CA PRO A 126 -4.09 19.72 8.59
C PRO A 126 -4.55 20.56 7.39
N LEU A 127 -5.13 19.93 6.37
CA LEU A 127 -5.64 20.64 5.18
C LEU A 127 -7.05 21.23 5.39
N GLU A 128 -7.72 20.90 6.50
CA GLU A 128 -9.11 21.28 6.75
C GLU A 128 -9.38 22.79 6.54
N PRO A 129 -8.53 23.74 7.00
CA PRO A 129 -8.73 25.17 6.76
C PRO A 129 -8.56 25.59 5.29
N HIS A 130 -7.93 24.75 4.48
CA HIS A 130 -7.58 25.02 3.09
C HIS A 130 -8.45 24.24 2.09
N LEU A 131 -9.41 23.45 2.59
CA LEU A 131 -10.26 22.62 1.73
C LEU A 131 -11.13 23.47 0.81
N ARG A 132 -11.28 22.97 -0.42
CA ARG A 132 -12.07 23.64 -1.46
C ARG A 132 -13.56 23.57 -1.18
N GLY A 133 -14.23 24.71 -1.21
CA GLY A 133 -15.69 24.83 -1.22
C GLY A 133 -16.37 24.06 -0.09
N PRO A 134 -17.39 23.20 -0.39
CA PRO A 134 -18.13 22.49 0.63
C PRO A 134 -17.48 21.15 1.08
N LEU A 135 -16.21 20.89 0.74
CA LEU A 135 -15.55 19.66 1.13
C LEU A 135 -15.40 19.60 2.65
N THR A 136 -15.79 18.46 3.21
CA THR A 136 -15.51 18.10 4.59
C THR A 136 -14.22 17.28 4.67
N LEU A 137 -13.66 17.15 5.89
CA LEU A 137 -12.50 16.30 6.14
C LEU A 137 -12.74 14.84 5.70
N ASP A 138 -13.95 14.30 5.96
CA ASP A 138 -14.30 12.93 5.57
C ASP A 138 -14.36 12.78 4.04
N THR A 139 -14.91 13.76 3.33
CA THR A 139 -14.95 13.75 1.86
C THR A 139 -13.54 13.88 1.28
N ALA A 140 -12.71 14.75 1.82
CA ALA A 140 -11.32 14.90 1.40
C ALA A 140 -10.52 13.60 1.62
N HIS A 141 -10.72 12.94 2.76
CA HIS A 141 -10.12 11.64 3.05
C HIS A 141 -10.61 10.54 2.08
N ALA A 142 -11.91 10.49 1.79
CA ALA A 142 -12.46 9.55 0.83
C ALA A 142 -11.88 9.73 -0.58
N LEU A 143 -11.73 10.99 -1.04
CA LEU A 143 -11.09 11.32 -2.32
C LEU A 143 -9.61 10.91 -2.34
N LEU A 144 -8.86 11.19 -1.27
CA LEU A 144 -7.47 10.76 -1.15
C LEU A 144 -7.33 9.25 -1.28
N LEU A 145 -8.17 8.48 -0.59
CA LEU A 145 -8.17 7.02 -0.68
C LEU A 145 -8.55 6.52 -2.07
N ALA A 146 -9.63 7.05 -2.65
CA ALA A 146 -10.15 6.60 -3.94
C ALA A 146 -9.17 6.86 -5.09
N LEU A 147 -8.56 8.05 -5.14
CA LEU A 147 -7.61 8.40 -6.19
C LEU A 147 -6.27 7.65 -6.07
N SER A 148 -5.92 7.20 -4.85
CA SER A 148 -4.69 6.45 -4.60
C SER A 148 -4.85 4.93 -4.56
N LEU A 149 -5.94 4.38 -5.12
CA LEU A 149 -6.13 2.93 -5.23
C LEU A 149 -5.05 2.29 -6.13
N LEU A 150 -4.67 1.04 -5.80
CA LEU A 150 -3.75 0.24 -6.61
C LEU A 150 -4.28 0.03 -8.04
N GLU A 151 -5.59 -0.11 -8.19
CA GLU A 151 -6.27 -0.31 -9.47
C GLU A 151 -6.04 0.89 -10.40
N VAL A 152 -6.10 2.11 -9.87
CA VAL A 152 -5.82 3.34 -10.63
C VAL A 152 -4.36 3.35 -11.11
N TYR A 153 -3.41 3.02 -10.22
CA TYR A 153 -2.01 2.90 -10.59
C TYR A 153 -1.80 1.86 -11.69
N ARG A 154 -2.36 0.65 -11.53
CA ARG A 154 -2.23 -0.43 -12.52
C ARG A 154 -2.81 -0.08 -13.87
N GLU A 155 -3.97 0.57 -13.91
CA GLU A 155 -4.60 1.01 -15.18
C GLU A 155 -3.72 2.02 -15.92
N LEU A 156 -3.17 3.01 -15.22
CA LEU A 156 -2.28 4.01 -15.83
C LEU A 156 -0.95 3.38 -16.28
N ARG A 157 -0.35 2.49 -15.48
CA ARG A 157 0.86 1.73 -15.85
C ARG A 157 0.61 0.86 -17.07
N GLY A 158 -0.53 0.18 -17.15
CA GLY A 158 -0.95 -0.62 -18.30
C GLY A 158 -1.09 0.19 -19.60
N ARG A 159 -1.33 1.51 -19.48
CA ARG A 159 -1.36 2.46 -20.60
C ARG A 159 -0.01 3.12 -20.89
N GLY A 160 1.07 2.64 -20.29
CA GLY A 160 2.43 3.10 -20.58
C GLY A 160 2.91 4.28 -19.71
N TRP A 161 2.16 4.68 -18.68
CA TRP A 161 2.65 5.71 -17.76
C TRP A 161 3.87 5.23 -16.98
N SER A 162 4.83 6.13 -16.75
CA SER A 162 5.93 5.88 -15.82
C SER A 162 5.47 6.08 -14.37
N ASP A 163 6.26 5.58 -13.41
CA ASP A 163 6.00 5.81 -11.99
C ASP A 163 6.03 7.31 -11.65
N SER A 164 6.97 8.05 -12.23
CA SER A 164 7.07 9.50 -12.04
C SER A 164 5.87 10.27 -12.61
N GLN A 165 5.32 9.83 -13.74
CA GLN A 165 4.09 10.41 -14.28
C GLN A 165 2.89 10.17 -13.37
N TYR A 166 2.74 8.94 -12.83
CA TYR A 166 1.70 8.65 -11.85
C TYR A 166 1.85 9.49 -10.58
N GLN A 167 3.06 9.60 -10.04
CA GLN A 167 3.35 10.37 -8.83
C GLN A 167 2.98 11.85 -8.99
N ALA A 168 3.44 12.48 -10.08
CA ALA A 168 3.12 13.87 -10.38
C ALA A 168 1.62 14.09 -10.61
N TRP A 169 0.96 13.17 -11.36
CA TRP A 169 -0.47 13.21 -11.60
C TRP A 169 -1.28 13.10 -10.30
N LEU A 170 -0.95 12.11 -9.45
CA LEU A 170 -1.70 11.90 -8.20
C LEU A 170 -1.59 13.12 -7.28
N GLY A 171 -0.37 13.65 -7.10
CA GLY A 171 -0.17 14.86 -6.29
C GLY A 171 -0.92 16.08 -6.86
N GLY A 172 -0.83 16.29 -8.17
CA GLY A 172 -1.52 17.37 -8.86
C GLY A 172 -3.05 17.29 -8.78
N VAL A 173 -3.63 16.12 -9.06
CA VAL A 173 -5.09 15.94 -9.01
C VAL A 173 -5.62 16.06 -7.59
N LEU A 174 -4.90 15.55 -6.59
CA LEU A 174 -5.28 15.72 -5.18
C LEU A 174 -5.25 17.20 -4.78
N ARG A 175 -4.21 17.94 -5.15
CA ARG A 175 -4.11 19.38 -4.91
C ARG A 175 -5.29 20.11 -5.55
N GLU A 176 -5.57 19.86 -6.82
CA GLU A 176 -6.67 20.49 -7.56
C GLU A 176 -8.04 20.17 -6.98
N GLN A 177 -8.26 18.92 -6.55
CA GLN A 177 -9.56 18.48 -6.05
C GLN A 177 -9.80 18.87 -4.59
N LEU A 178 -8.76 18.89 -3.76
CA LEU A 178 -8.92 19.11 -2.32
C LEU A 178 -8.73 20.56 -1.91
N LEU A 179 -7.82 21.33 -2.56
CA LEU A 179 -7.50 22.68 -2.13
C LEU A 179 -8.31 23.74 -2.91
N GLY A 180 -8.71 24.78 -2.20
CA GLY A 180 -9.24 25.98 -2.83
C GLY A 180 -8.17 26.64 -3.71
N HIS A 181 -8.60 27.36 -4.74
CA HIS A 181 -7.69 28.24 -5.45
C HIS A 181 -7.27 29.33 -4.46
N GLU A 182 -5.97 29.48 -4.21
CA GLU A 182 -5.49 30.75 -3.66
C GLU A 182 -5.87 31.81 -4.66
N ASN A 183 -6.80 32.69 -4.26
CA ASN A 183 -7.10 33.85 -5.06
C ASN A 183 -5.86 34.78 -4.90
N PRO A 184 -5.05 35.00 -5.95
CA PRO A 184 -3.98 35.99 -5.85
C PRO A 184 -4.65 37.33 -5.66
N GLY A 185 -4.64 37.83 -4.39
CA GLY A 185 -5.08 39.18 -4.03
C GLY A 185 -4.21 40.27 -4.65
#